data_8d7250dd58a9d5107f6f96055ee4e3c7
#
_entry.id   8d7250dd58a9d5107f6f96055ee4e3c7
#
_cell.length_a   1.000
_cell.length_b   1.000
_cell.length_c   1.000
_cell.angle_alpha   90.00
_cell.angle_beta   90.00
_cell.angle_gamma   90.00
#
_symmetry.space_group_name_H-M   'P 1'
#
loop_
_entity.id
_entity.type
_entity.pdbx_description
1 polymer ?
#
loop_
_entity_poly.entity_id
_entity_poly.type
_entity_poly.pdbx_seq_one_letter_code
_entity_poly.pdbx_strand_id
1 'polypeptide(L)'
;MKRTTSLVTLAGAVVALTPLLASAQQPFDLGKREFESNCVVCHGADAKGTGPYMGFIAYKGTGKSNLTLISKRNGGSFPFQRVYEQIDGTQQVEVHGPRDMPVWGKDYVRQAREAYRDENYMMGRYDPELYVRTRILALTDYLNRLQAK
;
A
#
# COMPACT_ATOMS: atom_id res chain seq x y z
N MET A 1 80.58 -27.60 -20.44
CA MET A 1 79.75 -26.44 -19.93
C MET A 1 78.32 -26.69 -20.31
N LYS A 2 77.53 -27.17 -19.37
CA LYS A 2 76.06 -27.43 -19.56
C LYS A 2 75.26 -26.22 -19.03
N ARG A 3 74.55 -25.52 -19.89
CA ARG A 3 73.64 -24.43 -19.53
C ARG A 3 72.27 -25.01 -19.20
N THR A 4 71.85 -24.92 -17.97
CA THR A 4 70.50 -25.24 -17.50
C THR A 4 69.60 -24.03 -17.67
N THR A 5 68.59 -24.12 -18.52
CA THR A 5 67.57 -23.09 -18.74
C THR A 5 66.45 -23.35 -17.75
N SER A 6 66.24 -22.45 -16.76
CA SER A 6 65.09 -22.51 -15.86
C SER A 6 63.89 -21.88 -16.50
N LEU A 7 62.82 -22.64 -16.69
CA LEU A 7 61.50 -22.18 -17.08
C LEU A 7 60.77 -21.65 -15.83
N VAL A 8 60.48 -20.35 -15.79
CA VAL A 8 59.65 -19.71 -14.79
C VAL A 8 58.19 -19.76 -15.29
N THR A 9 57.37 -20.58 -14.67
CA THR A 9 55.93 -20.65 -14.95
C THR A 9 55.22 -19.55 -14.14
N LEU A 10 54.70 -18.52 -14.81
CA LEU A 10 53.80 -17.54 -14.21
C LEU A 10 52.40 -18.17 -14.06
N ALA A 11 52.02 -18.45 -12.82
CA ALA A 11 50.63 -18.83 -12.51
C ALA A 11 49.75 -17.54 -12.43
N GLY A 12 48.95 -17.29 -13.45
CA GLY A 12 47.99 -16.19 -13.49
C GLY A 12 46.79 -16.52 -12.60
N ALA A 13 46.63 -15.77 -11.52
CA ALA A 13 45.44 -15.84 -10.68
C ALA A 13 44.24 -15.15 -11.39
N VAL A 14 43.28 -15.95 -11.86
CA VAL A 14 42.00 -15.46 -12.41
C VAL A 14 41.12 -15.07 -11.21
N VAL A 15 41.00 -13.76 -10.91
CA VAL A 15 40.07 -13.24 -9.96
C VAL A 15 38.68 -13.24 -10.62
N ALA A 16 37.84 -14.21 -10.26
CA ALA A 16 36.44 -14.25 -10.69
C ALA A 16 35.67 -13.12 -9.98
N LEU A 17 35.34 -12.03 -10.71
CA LEU A 17 34.37 -11.02 -10.28
C LEU A 17 32.98 -11.65 -10.27
N THR A 18 32.51 -12.11 -9.12
CA THR A 18 31.11 -12.45 -8.94
C THR A 18 30.30 -11.16 -8.85
N PRO A 19 29.31 -10.91 -9.72
CA PRO A 19 28.43 -9.77 -9.57
C PRO A 19 27.63 -9.93 -8.27
N LEU A 20 27.84 -9.03 -7.29
CA LEU A 20 26.91 -8.86 -6.17
C LEU A 20 25.58 -8.39 -6.77
N LEU A 21 24.60 -9.30 -6.85
CA LEU A 21 23.22 -8.94 -7.11
C LEU A 21 22.76 -8.12 -5.89
N ALA A 22 22.88 -6.80 -5.98
CA ALA A 22 22.26 -5.89 -5.04
C ALA A 22 20.75 -6.12 -5.10
N SER A 23 20.20 -6.80 -4.09
CA SER A 23 18.76 -6.92 -3.92
C SER A 23 18.22 -5.52 -3.68
N ALA A 24 17.68 -4.88 -4.71
CA ALA A 24 17.04 -3.58 -4.58
C ALA A 24 15.84 -3.77 -3.64
N GLN A 25 15.96 -3.28 -2.42
CA GLN A 25 14.84 -3.25 -1.49
C GLN A 25 13.74 -2.41 -2.13
N GLN A 26 12.56 -3.02 -2.32
CA GLN A 26 11.41 -2.30 -2.84
C GLN A 26 11.11 -1.12 -1.90
N PRO A 27 10.93 0.10 -2.44
CA PRO A 27 10.62 1.25 -1.61
C PRO A 27 9.34 0.97 -0.81
N PHE A 28 9.33 1.39 0.45
CA PHE A 28 8.19 1.22 1.33
C PHE A 28 6.97 1.97 0.78
N ASP A 29 5.91 1.24 0.44
CA ASP A 29 4.65 1.78 -0.07
C ASP A 29 3.59 1.74 1.04
N LEU A 30 3.39 2.86 1.71
CA LEU A 30 2.43 2.98 2.80
C LEU A 30 1.00 2.69 2.31
N GLY A 31 0.61 3.20 1.13
CA GLY A 31 -0.73 2.99 0.59
C GLY A 31 -1.04 1.54 0.29
N LYS A 32 -0.07 0.82 -0.28
CA LYS A 32 -0.17 -0.62 -0.49
C LYS A 32 -0.33 -1.37 0.83
N ARG A 33 0.50 -1.05 1.83
CA ARG A 33 0.43 -1.67 3.15
C ARG A 33 -0.91 -1.44 3.83
N GLU A 34 -1.45 -0.21 3.76
CA GLU A 34 -2.77 0.10 4.30
C GLU A 34 -3.87 -0.71 3.60
N PHE A 35 -3.79 -0.83 2.28
CA PHE A 35 -4.73 -1.62 1.50
C PHE A 35 -4.68 -3.10 1.89
N GLU A 36 -3.51 -3.68 1.96
CA GLU A 36 -3.30 -5.09 2.32
C GLU A 36 -3.79 -5.40 3.74
N SER A 37 -3.61 -4.47 4.68
CA SER A 37 -3.98 -4.67 6.08
C SER A 37 -5.48 -4.48 6.36
N ASN A 38 -6.14 -3.60 5.63
CA ASN A 38 -7.48 -3.13 6.00
C ASN A 38 -8.56 -3.35 4.95
N CYS A 39 -8.20 -3.49 3.67
CA CYS A 39 -9.16 -3.44 2.57
C CYS A 39 -9.36 -4.79 1.87
N VAL A 40 -8.31 -5.65 1.87
CA VAL A 40 -8.29 -6.92 1.13
C VAL A 40 -9.43 -7.86 1.56
N VAL A 41 -9.82 -7.84 2.83
CA VAL A 41 -10.87 -8.71 3.36
C VAL A 41 -12.22 -8.54 2.63
N CYS A 42 -12.50 -7.33 2.12
CA CYS A 42 -13.68 -7.04 1.31
C CYS A 42 -13.34 -6.87 -0.17
N HIS A 43 -12.29 -6.11 -0.48
CA HIS A 43 -12.00 -5.72 -1.87
C HIS A 43 -11.13 -6.73 -2.64
N GLY A 44 -10.59 -7.76 -1.97
CA GLY A 44 -9.66 -8.72 -2.56
C GLY A 44 -8.25 -8.15 -2.77
N ALA A 45 -7.25 -9.02 -2.87
CA ALA A 45 -5.86 -8.60 -3.09
C ALA A 45 -5.66 -7.92 -4.46
N ASP A 46 -6.53 -8.22 -5.42
CA ASP A 46 -6.58 -7.62 -6.76
C ASP A 46 -7.46 -6.36 -6.84
N ALA A 47 -8.02 -5.92 -5.71
CA ALA A 47 -8.93 -4.79 -5.59
C ALA A 47 -10.22 -4.89 -6.44
N LYS A 48 -10.59 -6.09 -6.92
CA LYS A 48 -11.77 -6.31 -7.78
C LYS A 48 -13.05 -6.66 -7.05
N GLY A 49 -13.04 -6.61 -5.71
CA GLY A 49 -14.22 -6.95 -4.92
C GLY A 49 -14.40 -8.45 -4.71
N THR A 50 -13.29 -9.20 -4.72
CA THR A 50 -13.26 -10.66 -4.59
C THR A 50 -12.94 -11.12 -3.17
N GLY A 51 -12.90 -10.20 -2.21
CA GLY A 51 -12.56 -10.52 -0.82
C GLY A 51 -13.58 -11.46 -0.16
N PRO A 52 -13.13 -12.29 0.80
CA PRO A 52 -13.98 -13.32 1.41
C PRO A 52 -15.19 -12.73 2.15
N TYR A 53 -15.09 -11.51 2.64
CA TYR A 53 -16.20 -10.85 3.36
C TYR A 53 -17.28 -10.29 2.44
N MET A 54 -17.02 -10.20 1.13
CA MET A 54 -17.96 -9.65 0.14
C MET A 54 -19.28 -10.41 0.07
N GLY A 55 -19.26 -11.72 0.40
CA GLY A 55 -20.45 -12.54 0.46
C GLY A 55 -21.51 -12.11 1.47
N PHE A 56 -21.10 -11.34 2.48
CA PHE A 56 -21.94 -10.89 3.61
C PHE A 56 -22.40 -9.44 3.48
N ILE A 57 -22.01 -8.73 2.42
CA ILE A 57 -22.29 -7.30 2.24
C ILE A 57 -23.45 -7.09 1.26
N ALA A 58 -24.36 -6.16 1.57
CA ALA A 58 -25.56 -5.87 0.80
C ALA A 58 -25.29 -5.39 -0.65
N TYR A 59 -24.13 -4.81 -0.90
CA TYR A 59 -23.70 -4.33 -2.22
C TYR A 59 -23.14 -5.40 -3.17
N LYS A 60 -23.29 -6.66 -2.80
CA LYS A 60 -22.89 -7.78 -3.65
C LYS A 60 -23.54 -7.66 -5.03
N GLY A 61 -22.71 -7.65 -6.08
CA GLY A 61 -23.19 -7.59 -7.46
C GLY A 61 -23.38 -6.20 -8.07
N THR A 62 -23.21 -5.12 -7.30
CA THR A 62 -23.33 -3.75 -7.87
C THR A 62 -22.09 -3.31 -8.67
N GLY A 63 -21.02 -4.09 -8.65
CA GLY A 63 -19.73 -3.73 -9.25
C GLY A 63 -18.98 -2.59 -8.55
N LYS A 64 -19.58 -1.96 -7.54
CA LYS A 64 -18.97 -0.84 -6.79
C LYS A 64 -17.79 -1.28 -5.94
N SER A 65 -17.74 -2.54 -5.53
CA SER A 65 -16.65 -3.15 -4.79
C SER A 65 -15.35 -3.30 -5.60
N ASN A 66 -15.44 -3.29 -6.93
CA ASN A 66 -14.28 -3.30 -7.80
C ASN A 66 -13.65 -1.90 -7.86
N LEU A 67 -12.54 -1.73 -7.12
CA LEU A 67 -11.86 -0.44 -6.98
C LEU A 67 -10.99 -0.10 -8.19
N THR A 68 -10.65 -1.06 -9.05
CA THR A 68 -9.84 -0.80 -10.25
C THR A 68 -10.62 -0.06 -11.34
N LEU A 69 -11.93 0.08 -11.19
CA LEU A 69 -12.82 0.72 -12.17
C LEU A 69 -13.37 2.08 -11.70
N ILE A 70 -12.81 2.67 -10.66
CA ILE A 70 -13.27 3.96 -10.13
C ILE A 70 -13.17 5.05 -11.20
N SER A 71 -12.01 5.18 -11.85
CA SER A 71 -11.80 6.15 -12.94
C SER A 71 -12.77 5.93 -14.09
N LYS A 72 -12.93 4.68 -14.53
CA LYS A 72 -13.86 4.34 -15.62
C LYS A 72 -15.31 4.75 -15.30
N ARG A 73 -15.76 4.50 -14.07
CA ARG A 73 -17.10 4.90 -13.61
C ARG A 73 -17.26 6.40 -13.44
N ASN A 74 -16.16 7.14 -13.42
CA ASN A 74 -16.11 8.60 -13.27
C ASN A 74 -15.65 9.31 -14.55
N GLY A 75 -16.01 8.80 -15.71
CA GLY A 75 -15.71 9.44 -16.98
C GLY A 75 -14.23 9.45 -17.37
N GLY A 76 -13.44 8.49 -16.86
CA GLY A 76 -12.00 8.36 -17.14
C GLY A 76 -11.06 9.08 -16.17
N SER A 77 -11.62 9.88 -15.25
CA SER A 77 -10.82 10.61 -14.25
C SER A 77 -10.99 10.01 -12.86
N PHE A 78 -9.87 9.87 -12.12
CA PHE A 78 -9.92 9.38 -10.74
C PHE A 78 -10.42 10.50 -9.80
N PRO A 79 -11.55 10.31 -9.10
CA PRO A 79 -12.15 11.34 -8.26
C PRO A 79 -11.48 11.35 -6.87
N PHE A 80 -10.24 11.83 -6.79
CA PHE A 80 -9.36 11.72 -5.62
C PHE A 80 -10.04 12.19 -4.32
N GLN A 81 -10.62 13.39 -4.33
CA GLN A 81 -11.27 13.97 -3.16
C GLN A 81 -12.44 13.09 -2.67
N ARG A 82 -13.28 12.63 -3.57
CA ARG A 82 -14.42 11.78 -3.23
C ARG A 82 -13.99 10.42 -2.66
N VAL A 83 -12.90 9.85 -3.19
CA VAL A 83 -12.34 8.59 -2.67
C VAL A 83 -11.76 8.81 -1.29
N TYR A 84 -11.02 9.89 -1.08
CA TYR A 84 -10.50 10.29 0.24
C TYR A 84 -11.64 10.39 1.27
N GLU A 85 -12.68 11.16 0.97
CA GLU A 85 -13.83 11.38 1.85
C GLU A 85 -14.62 10.09 2.13
N GLN A 86 -14.69 9.19 1.16
CA GLN A 86 -15.31 7.88 1.34
C GLN A 86 -14.55 7.02 2.35
N ILE A 87 -13.21 7.02 2.28
CA ILE A 87 -12.33 6.28 3.20
C ILE A 87 -12.37 6.93 4.58
N ASP A 88 -12.21 8.24 4.66
CA ASP A 88 -12.25 9.01 5.90
C ASP A 88 -13.61 8.90 6.60
N GLY A 89 -14.67 8.79 5.82
CA GLY A 89 -16.05 8.72 6.30
C GLY A 89 -16.72 10.06 6.46
N THR A 90 -16.12 11.13 5.96
CA THR A 90 -16.71 12.48 5.93
C THR A 90 -17.69 12.67 4.78
N GLN A 91 -17.61 11.83 3.73
CA GLN A 91 -18.62 11.86 2.68
C GLN A 91 -19.99 11.53 3.23
N GLN A 92 -20.93 12.45 3.10
CA GLN A 92 -22.33 12.20 3.37
C GLN A 92 -22.87 11.26 2.29
N VAL A 93 -23.09 10.02 2.68
CA VAL A 93 -23.76 9.04 1.80
C VAL A 93 -25.25 9.29 1.97
N GLU A 94 -25.83 10.08 1.08
CA GLU A 94 -27.28 10.23 1.05
C GLU A 94 -27.94 8.86 0.79
N VAL A 95 -28.86 8.48 1.72
CA VAL A 95 -30.01 7.60 1.50
C VAL A 95 -29.78 6.09 1.39
N HIS A 96 -28.63 5.50 1.62
CA HIS A 96 -28.49 4.06 1.40
C HIS A 96 -28.09 3.24 2.64
N GLY A 97 -28.91 3.27 3.69
CA GLY A 97 -28.79 2.29 4.78
C GLY A 97 -27.49 2.35 5.59
N PRO A 98 -27.20 1.34 6.44
CA PRO A 98 -25.97 1.28 7.20
C PRO A 98 -24.76 1.21 6.26
N ARG A 99 -23.69 1.95 6.60
CA ARG A 99 -22.44 1.89 5.85
C ARG A 99 -21.86 0.49 5.91
N ASP A 100 -21.78 -0.17 4.77
CA ASP A 100 -21.12 -1.49 4.69
C ASP A 100 -19.59 -1.36 4.78
N MET A 101 -19.05 -0.18 4.42
CA MET A 101 -17.62 0.12 4.53
C MET A 101 -17.33 0.86 5.84
N PRO A 102 -16.33 0.40 6.64
CA PRO A 102 -15.91 1.07 7.86
C PRO A 102 -15.51 2.53 7.65
N VAL A 103 -15.62 3.34 8.71
CA VAL A 103 -15.16 4.73 8.75
C VAL A 103 -13.70 4.73 9.20
N TRP A 104 -12.79 4.57 8.25
CA TRP A 104 -11.36 4.41 8.52
C TRP A 104 -10.73 5.61 9.21
N GLY A 105 -11.22 6.83 8.95
CA GLY A 105 -10.77 8.02 9.66
C GLY A 105 -10.88 7.87 11.17
N LYS A 106 -12.01 7.36 11.69
CA LYS A 106 -12.20 7.11 13.13
C LYS A 106 -11.26 6.03 13.66
N ASP A 107 -11.07 4.95 12.90
CA ASP A 107 -10.18 3.87 13.30
C ASP A 107 -8.72 4.33 13.35
N TYR A 108 -8.28 5.13 12.41
CA TYR A 108 -6.94 5.71 12.42
C TYR A 108 -6.74 6.71 13.57
N VAL A 109 -7.76 7.52 13.93
CA VAL A 109 -7.71 8.36 15.12
C VAL A 109 -7.53 7.53 16.39
N ARG A 110 -8.26 6.42 16.51
CA ARG A 110 -8.13 5.51 17.64
C ARG A 110 -6.71 4.91 17.70
N GLN A 111 -6.20 4.40 16.59
CA GLN A 111 -4.84 3.85 16.50
C GLN A 111 -3.77 4.90 16.82
N ALA A 112 -3.94 6.14 16.33
CA ALA A 112 -3.07 7.24 16.67
C ALA A 112 -3.03 7.48 18.18
N ARG A 113 -4.19 7.55 18.84
CA ARG A 113 -4.29 7.76 20.31
C ARG A 113 -3.69 6.61 21.10
N GLU A 114 -3.82 5.36 20.64
CA GLU A 114 -3.21 4.20 21.28
C GLU A 114 -1.69 4.26 21.19
N ALA A 115 -1.14 4.60 20.02
CA ALA A 115 0.30 4.79 19.82
C ALA A 115 0.88 5.92 20.69
N TYR A 116 0.08 6.94 21.02
CA TYR A 116 0.48 8.04 21.92
C TYR A 116 0.56 7.67 23.40
N ARG A 117 -0.10 6.60 23.82
CA ARG A 117 -0.04 6.14 25.22
C ARG A 117 1.27 5.46 25.56
N ASP A 118 2.04 5.07 24.57
CA ASP A 118 3.37 4.52 24.78
C ASP A 118 4.34 5.67 25.10
N GLU A 119 4.84 5.74 26.36
CA GLU A 119 5.72 6.79 26.88
C GLU A 119 7.00 6.99 26.03
N ASN A 120 7.42 5.96 25.29
CA ASN A 120 8.55 6.05 24.37
C ASN A 120 8.28 6.92 23.13
N TYR A 121 7.02 7.20 22.83
CA TYR A 121 6.62 8.06 21.71
C TYR A 121 6.54 9.56 22.08
N MET A 122 6.62 9.89 23.36
CA MET A 122 6.46 11.27 23.86
C MET A 122 7.55 12.25 23.46
N MET A 123 8.66 11.78 22.88
CA MET A 123 9.80 12.61 22.48
C MET A 123 9.66 13.28 21.11
N GLY A 124 8.65 12.95 20.32
CA GLY A 124 8.37 13.55 19.02
C GLY A 124 7.05 14.31 19.00
N ARG A 125 7.04 15.47 18.36
CA ARG A 125 5.81 16.23 18.05
C ARG A 125 4.99 15.46 17.03
N TYR A 126 4.31 14.42 17.46
CA TYR A 126 3.46 13.63 16.59
C TYR A 126 2.04 14.20 16.62
N ASP A 127 1.54 14.60 15.48
CA ASP A 127 0.19 15.10 15.28
C ASP A 127 -0.73 13.94 14.85
N PRO A 128 -1.75 13.57 15.66
CA PRO A 128 -2.71 12.53 15.29
C PRO A 128 -3.44 12.82 13.99
N GLU A 129 -3.74 14.09 13.73
CA GLU A 129 -4.41 14.48 12.49
C GLU A 129 -3.51 14.25 11.27
N LEU A 130 -2.24 14.60 11.39
CA LEU A 130 -1.25 14.33 10.35
C LEU A 130 -1.10 12.82 10.09
N TYR A 131 -1.12 12.00 11.14
CA TYR A 131 -1.08 10.54 11.02
C TYR A 131 -2.25 10.00 10.21
N VAL A 132 -3.48 10.37 10.58
CA VAL A 132 -4.70 9.95 9.89
C VAL A 132 -4.65 10.38 8.42
N ARG A 133 -4.38 11.66 8.20
CA ARG A 133 -4.33 12.26 6.86
C ARG A 133 -3.31 11.60 5.96
N THR A 134 -2.12 11.34 6.46
CA THR A 134 -1.04 10.69 5.69
C THR A 134 -1.45 9.29 5.24
N ARG A 135 -2.06 8.49 6.11
CA ARG A 135 -2.49 7.13 5.77
C ARG A 135 -3.59 7.13 4.71
N ILE A 136 -4.60 7.99 4.86
CA ILE A 136 -5.71 8.05 3.90
C ILE A 136 -5.22 8.59 2.55
N LEU A 137 -4.34 9.59 2.53
CA LEU A 137 -3.75 10.10 1.29
C LEU A 137 -2.92 9.03 0.57
N ALA A 138 -2.07 8.32 1.30
CA ALA A 138 -1.26 7.24 0.72
C ALA A 138 -2.14 6.11 0.16
N LEU A 139 -3.19 5.72 0.88
CA LEU A 139 -4.15 4.72 0.41
C LEU A 139 -4.91 5.21 -0.83
N THR A 140 -5.35 6.46 -0.85
CA THR A 140 -6.05 7.05 -2.01
C THR A 140 -5.14 7.10 -3.24
N ASP A 141 -3.87 7.48 -3.07
CA ASP A 141 -2.87 7.43 -4.14
C ASP A 141 -2.64 6.00 -4.64
N TYR A 142 -2.52 5.04 -3.75
CA TYR A 142 -2.40 3.64 -4.13
C TYR A 142 -3.58 3.17 -4.99
N LEU A 143 -4.82 3.49 -4.60
CA LEU A 143 -6.01 3.18 -5.39
C LEU A 143 -6.02 3.86 -6.76
N ASN A 144 -5.51 5.09 -6.84
CA ASN A 144 -5.35 5.78 -8.13
C ASN A 144 -4.37 5.06 -9.05
N ARG A 145 -3.28 4.52 -8.52
CA ARG A 145 -2.30 3.73 -9.29
C ARG A 145 -2.84 2.36 -9.76
N LEU A 146 -3.85 1.82 -9.09
CA LEU A 146 -4.49 0.54 -9.45
C LEU A 146 -5.54 0.66 -10.56
N GLN A 147 -5.84 1.87 -11.06
CA GLN A 147 -6.89 2.03 -12.05
C GLN A 147 -6.59 1.30 -13.35
N ALA A 148 -7.58 0.56 -13.86
CA ALA A 148 -7.51 -0.06 -15.18
C ALA A 148 -7.37 1.03 -16.26
N LYS A 149 -6.44 0.81 -17.17
CA LYS A 149 -6.20 1.67 -18.34
C LYS A 149 -7.28 1.43 -19.39
#